data_75d37216aa6779daae12c8d7530390e4
#
_entry.id   75d37216aa6779daae12c8d7530390e4
#
_cell.length_a   1.000
_cell.length_b   1.000
_cell.length_c   1.000
_cell.angle_alpha   90.00
_cell.angle_beta   90.00
_cell.angle_gamma   90.00
#
_symmetry.space_group_name_H-M   'P 1'
#
loop_
_entity.id
_entity.type
_entity.pdbx_description
1 polymer ?
#
loop_
_entity_poly.entity_id
_entity_poly.type
_entity_poly.pdbx_seq_one_letter_code
_entity_poly.pdbx_strand_id
1 'polypeptide(L)'
;EKARAQLELVGLQDWGDKLVGELSGGMQQRVGLARAFATGAPILLMDEPFSALDPLIRTRLQDELLDFQQKLHKTILFVSHDLDEAFRIGNRIAIMEAGRIVQCGTPREIVDNPANEYVADFVANMNPISMLTAGDVMVPVKPGAEQGQVTATVKPETPLAEVMDVLSRRPGT
;
A
#
# COMPACT_ATOMS: atom_id res chain seq x y z
N GLU A 1 23.23 -13.08 11.58
CA GLU A 1 22.31 -13.78 10.68
C GLU A 1 21.00 -13.02 10.53
N LYS A 2 20.25 -12.76 11.62
CA LYS A 2 18.95 -12.05 11.58
C LYS A 2 19.05 -10.63 10.99
N ALA A 3 20.09 -9.85 11.34
CA ALA A 3 20.28 -8.50 10.81
C ALA A 3 20.55 -8.50 9.30
N ARG A 4 21.33 -9.44 8.78
CA ARG A 4 21.62 -9.57 7.36
C ARG A 4 20.37 -9.86 6.55
N ALA A 5 19.50 -10.76 7.02
CA ALA A 5 18.21 -11.03 6.37
C ALA A 5 17.32 -9.78 6.28
N GLN A 6 17.34 -8.91 7.31
CA GLN A 6 16.59 -7.66 7.26
C GLN A 6 17.22 -6.61 6.31
N LEU A 7 18.54 -6.60 6.18
CA LEU A 7 19.21 -5.73 5.20
C LEU A 7 18.93 -6.19 3.76
N GLU A 8 18.89 -7.49 3.52
CA GLU A 8 18.52 -8.08 2.23
C GLU A 8 17.07 -7.69 1.85
N LEU A 9 16.14 -7.78 2.82
CA LEU A 9 14.73 -7.38 2.63
C LEU A 9 14.60 -5.95 2.10
N VAL A 10 15.41 -5.03 2.61
CA VAL A 10 15.37 -3.61 2.20
C VAL A 10 16.37 -3.27 1.08
N GLY A 11 16.99 -4.27 0.45
CA GLY A 11 17.95 -4.09 -0.66
C GLY A 11 19.25 -3.42 -0.24
N LEU A 12 19.75 -3.70 0.97
CA LEU A 12 20.98 -3.16 1.51
C LEU A 12 22.01 -4.26 1.92
N GLN A 13 21.89 -5.46 1.34
CA GLN A 13 22.77 -6.59 1.66
C GLN A 13 24.27 -6.27 1.51
N ASP A 14 24.64 -5.46 0.52
CA ASP A 14 26.03 -5.10 0.21
C ASP A 14 26.57 -3.95 1.06
N TRP A 15 25.73 -3.37 1.90
CA TRP A 15 26.03 -2.18 2.70
C TRP A 15 26.13 -2.47 4.21
N GLY A 16 26.10 -3.74 4.59
CA GLY A 16 26.05 -4.16 5.99
C GLY A 16 27.26 -3.76 6.85
N ASP A 17 28.41 -3.50 6.22
CA ASP A 17 29.65 -3.12 6.89
C ASP A 17 29.89 -1.60 6.89
N LYS A 18 28.96 -0.81 6.32
CA LYS A 18 29.03 0.66 6.29
C LYS A 18 28.38 1.28 7.52
N LEU A 19 28.91 2.41 7.96
CA LEU A 19 28.24 3.23 8.97
C LEU A 19 27.01 3.92 8.37
N VAL A 20 25.94 4.07 9.18
CA VAL A 20 24.69 4.70 8.72
C VAL A 20 24.92 6.09 8.16
N GLY A 21 25.85 6.88 8.74
CA GLY A 21 26.20 8.22 8.27
C GLY A 21 26.89 8.27 6.89
N GLU A 22 27.39 7.13 6.37
CA GLU A 22 27.99 7.03 5.04
C GLU A 22 26.95 6.74 3.95
N LEU A 23 25.69 6.47 4.34
CA LEU A 23 24.60 6.11 3.46
C LEU A 23 23.81 7.34 3.01
N SER A 24 23.22 7.27 1.83
CA SER A 24 22.26 8.32 1.37
C SER A 24 21.01 8.36 2.28
N GLY A 25 20.28 9.48 2.28
CA GLY A 25 19.06 9.63 3.09
C GLY A 25 18.04 8.50 2.90
N GLY A 26 17.78 8.11 1.65
CA GLY A 26 16.90 6.97 1.33
C GLY A 26 17.45 5.62 1.82
N MET A 27 18.77 5.41 1.81
CA MET A 27 19.39 4.21 2.39
C MET A 27 19.28 4.22 3.91
N GLN A 28 19.48 5.37 4.56
CA GLN A 28 19.30 5.51 6.01
C GLN A 28 17.86 5.19 6.42
N GLN A 29 16.87 5.63 5.64
CA GLN A 29 15.46 5.33 5.88
C GLN A 29 15.20 3.82 5.75
N ARG A 30 15.75 3.16 4.75
CA ARG A 30 15.68 1.68 4.60
C ARG A 30 16.36 0.93 5.76
N VAL A 31 17.46 1.44 6.30
CA VAL A 31 18.06 0.90 7.53
C VAL A 31 17.12 1.03 8.73
N GLY A 32 16.39 2.17 8.82
CA GLY A 32 15.35 2.36 9.83
C GLY A 32 14.26 1.30 9.77
N LEU A 33 13.77 0.98 8.56
CA LEU A 33 12.78 -0.08 8.32
C LEU A 33 13.34 -1.46 8.69
N ALA A 34 14.54 -1.81 8.23
CA ALA A 34 15.21 -3.07 8.57
C ALA A 34 15.35 -3.24 10.10
N ARG A 35 15.70 -2.16 10.80
CA ARG A 35 15.77 -2.13 12.26
C ARG A 35 14.41 -2.36 12.91
N ALA A 36 13.36 -1.71 12.43
CA ALA A 36 12.00 -1.90 12.93
C ALA A 36 11.55 -3.36 12.78
N PHE A 37 11.79 -3.98 11.64
CA PHE A 37 11.46 -5.38 11.40
C PHE A 37 12.28 -6.35 12.25
N ALA A 38 13.54 -6.02 12.53
CA ALA A 38 14.43 -6.86 13.34
C ALA A 38 14.06 -6.93 14.83
N THR A 39 13.35 -5.92 15.37
CA THR A 39 13.01 -5.84 16.81
C THR A 39 12.05 -6.93 17.26
N GLY A 40 11.20 -7.42 16.38
CA GLY A 40 10.15 -8.38 16.74
C GLY A 40 9.02 -7.79 17.60
N ALA A 41 8.97 -6.45 17.77
CA ALA A 41 7.97 -5.76 18.57
C ALA A 41 6.55 -6.12 18.11
N PRO A 42 5.56 -6.26 19.03
CA PRO A 42 4.18 -6.54 18.67
C PRO A 42 3.47 -5.35 17.98
N ILE A 43 3.92 -4.13 18.29
CA ILE A 43 3.41 -2.88 17.70
C ILE A 43 4.59 -2.14 17.08
N LEU A 44 4.44 -1.72 15.83
CA LEU A 44 5.40 -0.88 15.12
C LEU A 44 4.79 0.52 14.91
N LEU A 45 5.56 1.55 15.25
CA LEU A 45 5.21 2.95 14.97
C LEU A 45 6.10 3.42 13.83
N MET A 46 5.50 3.87 12.75
CA MET A 46 6.18 4.33 11.56
C MET A 46 5.70 5.73 11.20
N ASP A 47 6.61 6.68 11.18
CA ASP A 47 6.35 8.07 10.83
C ASP A 47 7.02 8.35 9.48
N GLU A 48 6.19 8.53 8.44
CA GLU A 48 6.58 8.77 7.05
C GLU A 48 7.74 7.88 6.52
N PRO A 49 7.67 6.54 6.70
CA PRO A 49 8.80 5.66 6.46
C PRO A 49 9.23 5.56 4.99
N PHE A 50 8.42 6.04 4.05
CA PHE A 50 8.69 5.96 2.61
C PHE A 50 8.87 7.32 1.92
N SER A 51 8.82 8.44 2.66
CA SER A 51 8.81 9.81 2.11
C SER A 51 10.06 10.17 1.29
N ALA A 52 11.24 9.66 1.66
CA ALA A 52 12.51 9.94 0.97
C ALA A 52 12.91 8.85 -0.04
N LEU A 53 11.98 7.98 -0.44
CA LEU A 53 12.26 6.88 -1.37
C LEU A 53 11.80 7.21 -2.79
N ASP A 54 12.53 6.72 -3.78
CA ASP A 54 12.07 6.72 -5.16
C ASP A 54 10.83 5.82 -5.34
N PRO A 55 9.98 6.09 -6.34
CA PRO A 55 8.69 5.39 -6.51
C PRO A 55 8.81 3.88 -6.61
N LEU A 56 9.85 3.36 -7.29
CA LEU A 56 10.01 1.92 -7.50
C LEU A 56 10.35 1.19 -6.19
N ILE A 57 11.30 1.73 -5.44
CA ILE A 57 11.71 1.20 -4.12
C ILE A 57 10.58 1.35 -3.13
N ARG A 58 9.85 2.48 -3.15
CA ARG A 58 8.68 2.72 -2.30
C ARG A 58 7.63 1.62 -2.49
N THR A 59 7.20 1.37 -3.73
CA THR A 59 6.22 0.35 -4.05
C THR A 59 6.64 -1.02 -3.54
N ARG A 60 7.88 -1.42 -3.80
CA ARG A 60 8.43 -2.69 -3.33
C ARG A 60 8.40 -2.81 -1.80
N LEU A 61 8.84 -1.79 -1.08
CA LEU A 61 8.87 -1.83 0.39
C LEU A 61 7.46 -1.78 1.01
N GLN A 62 6.50 -1.15 0.35
CA GLN A 62 5.09 -1.22 0.74
C GLN A 62 4.54 -2.64 0.63
N ASP A 63 4.84 -3.35 -0.47
CA ASP A 63 4.44 -4.75 -0.66
C ASP A 63 5.08 -5.65 0.40
N GLU A 64 6.38 -5.45 0.68
CA GLU A 64 7.10 -6.19 1.72
C GLU A 64 6.52 -5.91 3.12
N LEU A 65 6.07 -4.67 3.39
CA LEU A 65 5.41 -4.32 4.65
C LEU A 65 4.06 -5.03 4.80
N LEU A 66 3.26 -5.08 3.74
CA LEU A 66 1.99 -5.81 3.72
C LEU A 66 2.20 -7.31 3.95
N ASP A 67 3.15 -7.91 3.25
CA ASP A 67 3.55 -9.31 3.43
C ASP A 67 4.01 -9.60 4.87
N PHE A 68 4.82 -8.70 5.43
CA PHE A 68 5.30 -8.80 6.80
C PHE A 68 4.16 -8.73 7.81
N GLN A 69 3.24 -7.80 7.62
CA GLN A 69 2.06 -7.64 8.48
C GLN A 69 1.18 -8.89 8.45
N GLN A 70 0.90 -9.42 7.27
CA GLN A 70 0.09 -10.63 7.10
C GLN A 70 0.74 -11.87 7.73
N LYS A 71 2.06 -12.07 7.54
CA LYS A 71 2.78 -13.23 8.05
C LYS A 71 2.96 -13.22 9.55
N LEU A 72 3.18 -12.04 10.14
CA LEU A 72 3.51 -11.90 11.55
C LEU A 72 2.36 -11.35 12.41
N HIS A 73 1.22 -11.02 11.80
CA HIS A 73 0.04 -10.46 12.48
C HIS A 73 0.40 -9.27 13.39
N LYS A 74 1.28 -8.38 12.91
CA LYS A 74 1.72 -7.21 13.67
C LYS A 74 0.71 -6.08 13.59
N THR A 75 0.59 -5.33 14.65
CA THR A 75 -0.10 -4.05 14.62
C THR A 75 0.88 -2.97 14.18
N ILE A 76 0.54 -2.25 13.13
CA ILE A 76 1.37 -1.17 12.59
C ILE A 76 0.55 0.11 12.67
N LEU A 77 1.06 1.10 13.39
CA LEU A 77 0.59 2.48 13.31
C LEU A 77 1.49 3.24 12.35
N PHE A 78 0.91 3.65 11.24
CA PHE A 78 1.61 4.23 10.10
C PHE A 78 1.13 5.66 9.89
N VAL A 79 2.03 6.63 9.87
CA VAL A 79 1.73 8.01 9.55
C VAL A 79 2.24 8.31 8.15
N SER A 80 1.39 8.87 7.31
CA SER A 80 1.73 9.32 5.96
C SER A 80 0.94 10.58 5.61
N HIS A 81 1.53 11.44 4.78
CA HIS A 81 0.83 12.53 4.11
C HIS A 81 0.42 12.15 2.68
N ASP A 82 0.81 10.97 2.22
CA ASP A 82 0.46 10.41 0.91
C ASP A 82 -0.81 9.55 1.06
N LEU A 83 -1.88 10.00 0.42
CA LEU A 83 -3.19 9.35 0.44
C LEU A 83 -3.17 7.97 -0.20
N ASP A 84 -2.60 7.87 -1.40
CA ASP A 84 -2.57 6.60 -2.13
C ASP A 84 -1.84 5.54 -1.30
N GLU A 85 -0.79 5.95 -0.58
CA GLU A 85 -0.06 5.11 0.36
C GLU A 85 -0.94 4.67 1.55
N ALA A 86 -1.62 5.61 2.20
CA ALA A 86 -2.49 5.31 3.35
C ALA A 86 -3.63 4.36 2.96
N PHE A 87 -4.23 4.56 1.79
CA PHE A 87 -5.32 3.74 1.29
C PHE A 87 -4.87 2.36 0.80
N ARG A 88 -3.65 2.26 0.28
CA ARG A 88 -3.07 0.98 -0.15
C ARG A 88 -2.69 0.08 1.03
N ILE A 89 -2.13 0.66 2.10
CA ILE A 89 -1.55 -0.08 3.23
C ILE A 89 -2.54 -0.24 4.38
N GLY A 90 -3.38 0.77 4.63
CA GLY A 90 -4.19 0.86 5.83
C GLY A 90 -5.43 -0.01 5.80
N ASN A 91 -5.56 -0.94 6.75
CA ASN A 91 -6.84 -1.61 7.01
C ASN A 91 -7.87 -0.65 7.61
N ARG A 92 -7.41 0.32 8.39
CA ARG A 92 -8.18 1.44 8.92
C ARG A 92 -7.36 2.71 8.78
N ILE A 93 -8.01 3.80 8.41
CA ILE A 93 -7.41 5.11 8.21
C ILE A 93 -8.03 6.09 9.17
N ALA A 94 -7.19 6.92 9.80
CA ALA A 94 -7.60 8.06 10.59
C ALA A 94 -7.17 9.33 9.87
N ILE A 95 -8.13 10.12 9.39
CA ILE A 95 -7.86 11.41 8.75
C ILE A 95 -7.79 12.48 9.85
N MET A 96 -6.73 13.28 9.81
CA MET A 96 -6.47 14.33 10.78
C MET A 96 -6.53 15.71 10.13
N GLU A 97 -7.17 16.65 10.80
CA GLU A 97 -7.22 18.06 10.43
C GLU A 97 -6.98 18.91 11.69
N ALA A 98 -6.09 19.88 11.60
CA ALA A 98 -5.75 20.80 12.71
C ALA A 98 -5.49 20.08 14.07
N GLY A 99 -4.78 18.93 14.02
CA GLY A 99 -4.44 18.17 15.22
C GLY A 99 -5.57 17.33 15.81
N ARG A 100 -6.69 17.17 15.10
CA ARG A 100 -7.84 16.36 15.53
C ARG A 100 -8.14 15.26 14.50
N ILE A 101 -8.56 14.10 14.98
CA ILE A 101 -9.09 13.06 14.10
C ILE A 101 -10.50 13.47 13.69
N VAL A 102 -10.72 13.72 12.40
CA VAL A 102 -12.01 14.11 11.81
C VAL A 102 -12.82 12.93 11.33
N GLN A 103 -12.14 11.86 10.90
CA GLN A 103 -12.77 10.59 10.56
C GLN A 103 -11.81 9.43 10.78
N CYS A 104 -12.37 8.27 11.16
CA CYS A 104 -11.63 7.01 11.26
C CYS A 104 -12.51 5.87 10.75
N GLY A 105 -12.03 5.13 9.75
CA GLY A 105 -12.79 4.04 9.14
C GLY A 105 -11.91 3.17 8.24
N THR A 106 -12.51 2.19 7.58
CA THR A 106 -11.90 1.48 6.47
C THR A 106 -11.76 2.42 5.26
N PRO A 107 -10.86 2.16 4.32
CA PRO A 107 -10.78 2.90 3.06
C PRO A 107 -12.14 3.13 2.41
N ARG A 108 -12.93 2.07 2.28
CA ARG A 108 -14.27 2.11 1.67
C ARG A 108 -15.25 3.00 2.44
N GLU A 109 -15.31 2.87 3.77
CA GLU A 109 -16.19 3.72 4.59
C GLU A 109 -15.89 5.20 4.44
N ILE A 110 -14.60 5.57 4.29
CA ILE A 110 -14.18 6.96 4.14
C ILE A 110 -14.59 7.51 2.77
N VAL A 111 -14.47 6.69 1.72
CA VAL A 111 -14.87 7.09 0.35
C VAL A 111 -16.38 7.15 0.20
N ASP A 112 -17.10 6.14 0.66
CA ASP A 112 -18.55 6.04 0.50
C ASP A 112 -19.31 7.06 1.37
N ASN A 113 -18.74 7.42 2.53
CA ASN A 113 -19.38 8.28 3.52
C ASN A 113 -18.40 9.27 4.16
N PRO A 114 -17.90 10.28 3.42
CA PRO A 114 -17.02 11.30 3.98
C PRO A 114 -17.73 12.10 5.08
N ALA A 115 -17.06 12.29 6.23
CA ALA A 115 -17.65 12.90 7.41
C ALA A 115 -17.92 14.41 7.26
N ASN A 116 -17.18 15.09 6.39
CA ASN A 116 -17.31 16.52 6.10
C ASN A 116 -16.72 16.85 4.73
N GLU A 117 -16.85 18.12 4.32
CA GLU A 117 -16.34 18.63 3.04
C GLU A 117 -14.81 18.47 2.90
N TYR A 118 -14.07 18.68 4.00
CA TYR A 118 -12.62 18.47 4.02
C TYR A 118 -12.24 17.03 3.64
N VAL A 119 -12.92 16.03 4.22
CA VAL A 119 -12.69 14.61 3.90
C VAL A 119 -13.12 14.31 2.46
N ALA A 120 -14.25 14.87 2.02
CA ALA A 120 -14.75 14.69 0.66
C ALA A 120 -13.74 15.23 -0.39
N ASP A 121 -13.23 16.44 -0.18
CA ASP A 121 -12.18 17.04 -1.02
C ASP A 121 -10.88 16.24 -0.99
N PHE A 122 -10.53 15.72 0.19
CA PHE A 122 -9.35 14.91 0.38
C PHE A 122 -9.42 13.63 -0.46
N VAL A 123 -10.56 12.95 -0.42
CA VAL A 123 -10.82 11.71 -1.18
C VAL A 123 -10.99 11.99 -2.69
N ALA A 124 -11.61 13.10 -3.08
CA ALA A 124 -11.82 13.46 -4.49
C ALA A 124 -10.51 13.62 -5.28
N ASN A 125 -9.41 13.94 -4.58
CA ASN A 125 -8.08 14.09 -5.19
C ASN A 125 -7.31 12.76 -5.32
N MET A 126 -7.88 11.65 -4.84
CA MET A 126 -7.26 10.33 -4.93
C MET A 126 -7.38 9.71 -6.31
N ASN A 127 -6.46 8.82 -6.61
CA ASN A 127 -6.61 7.92 -7.75
C ASN A 127 -7.51 6.72 -7.36
N PRO A 128 -8.79 6.67 -7.82
CA PRO A 128 -9.70 5.60 -7.42
C PRO A 128 -9.24 4.20 -7.87
N ILE A 129 -8.37 4.12 -8.89
CA ILE A 129 -7.85 2.84 -9.42
C ILE A 129 -7.00 2.11 -8.38
N SER A 130 -6.33 2.84 -7.48
CA SER A 130 -5.50 2.24 -6.42
C SER A 130 -6.30 1.53 -5.32
N MET A 131 -7.60 1.77 -5.25
CA MET A 131 -8.49 1.27 -4.19
C MET A 131 -9.50 0.24 -4.66
N LEU A 132 -9.92 0.33 -5.94
CA LEU A 132 -10.97 -0.52 -6.48
C LEU A 132 -10.42 -1.91 -6.78
N THR A 133 -11.28 -2.90 -6.55
CA THR A 133 -11.08 -4.29 -6.95
C THR A 133 -11.96 -4.62 -8.15
N ALA A 134 -11.72 -5.77 -8.76
CA ALA A 134 -12.58 -6.29 -9.81
C ALA A 134 -14.04 -6.40 -9.33
N GLY A 135 -14.24 -6.78 -8.06
CA GLY A 135 -15.57 -6.91 -7.45
C GLY A 135 -16.36 -5.62 -7.39
N ASP A 136 -15.69 -4.47 -7.27
CA ASP A 136 -16.34 -3.16 -7.19
C ASP A 136 -16.86 -2.66 -8.54
N VAL A 137 -16.30 -3.17 -9.65
CA VAL A 137 -16.64 -2.71 -11.03
C VAL A 137 -17.33 -3.78 -11.88
N MET A 138 -17.30 -5.06 -11.46
CA MET A 138 -17.93 -6.13 -12.23
C MET A 138 -19.46 -6.05 -12.19
N VAL A 139 -20.07 -6.38 -13.32
CA VAL A 139 -21.52 -6.45 -13.45
C VAL A 139 -21.92 -7.92 -13.63
N PRO A 140 -22.95 -8.40 -12.92
CA PRO A 140 -23.47 -9.76 -13.12
C PRO A 140 -23.90 -9.98 -14.58
N VAL A 141 -23.45 -11.10 -15.16
CA VAL A 141 -23.88 -11.49 -16.51
C VAL A 141 -25.34 -11.95 -16.44
N LYS A 142 -26.20 -11.38 -17.27
CA LYS A 142 -27.61 -11.81 -17.34
C LYS A 142 -27.72 -13.24 -17.89
N PRO A 143 -28.60 -14.08 -17.33
CA PRO A 143 -28.87 -15.41 -17.90
C PRO A 143 -29.27 -15.28 -19.37
N GLY A 144 -28.60 -16.02 -20.26
CA GLY A 144 -28.86 -15.99 -21.71
C GLY A 144 -28.11 -14.93 -22.50
N ALA A 145 -27.26 -14.09 -21.86
CA ALA A 145 -26.34 -13.24 -22.60
C ALA A 145 -25.31 -14.12 -23.35
N GLU A 146 -25.09 -13.83 -24.63
CA GLU A 146 -23.99 -14.47 -25.37
C GLU A 146 -22.68 -14.11 -24.68
N GLN A 147 -22.02 -15.12 -24.10
CA GLN A 147 -20.69 -14.95 -23.54
C GLN A 147 -19.74 -14.81 -24.72
N GLY A 148 -19.21 -13.61 -24.91
CA GLY A 148 -18.08 -13.40 -25.80
C GLY A 148 -16.89 -14.30 -25.37
N GLN A 149 -15.89 -14.40 -26.23
CA GLN A 149 -14.72 -15.23 -25.94
C GLN A 149 -14.04 -14.73 -24.65
N VAL A 150 -14.07 -15.56 -23.58
CA VAL A 150 -13.39 -15.25 -22.32
C VAL A 150 -11.88 -15.33 -22.56
N THR A 151 -11.20 -14.21 -22.47
CA THR A 151 -9.75 -14.13 -22.73
C THR A 151 -8.90 -14.10 -21.46
N ALA A 152 -9.51 -13.71 -20.33
CA ALA A 152 -8.88 -13.76 -19.02
C ALA A 152 -9.96 -13.82 -17.92
N THR A 153 -9.59 -14.34 -16.76
CA THR A 153 -10.43 -14.34 -15.55
C THR A 153 -9.63 -13.75 -14.40
N VAL A 154 -10.28 -12.98 -13.55
CA VAL A 154 -9.71 -12.42 -12.34
C VAL A 154 -10.65 -12.73 -11.17
N LYS A 155 -10.12 -12.69 -9.95
CA LYS A 155 -10.93 -12.84 -8.74
C LYS A 155 -11.59 -11.51 -8.38
N PRO A 156 -12.72 -11.51 -7.64
CA PRO A 156 -13.34 -10.28 -7.18
C PRO A 156 -12.38 -9.37 -6.37
N GLU A 157 -11.46 -9.97 -5.62
CA GLU A 157 -10.49 -9.28 -4.78
C GLU A 157 -9.27 -8.74 -5.54
N THR A 158 -9.16 -9.05 -6.86
CA THR A 158 -8.03 -8.58 -7.68
C THR A 158 -8.07 -7.05 -7.78
N PRO A 159 -6.96 -6.34 -7.46
CA PRO A 159 -6.87 -4.89 -7.60
C PRO A 159 -7.17 -4.44 -9.02
N LEU A 160 -7.92 -3.33 -9.17
CA LEU A 160 -8.31 -2.83 -10.49
C LEU A 160 -7.12 -2.47 -11.37
N ALA A 161 -6.03 -2.00 -10.76
CA ALA A 161 -4.77 -1.75 -11.47
C ALA A 161 -4.22 -3.01 -12.16
N GLU A 162 -4.28 -4.18 -11.49
CA GLU A 162 -3.89 -5.47 -12.06
C GLU A 162 -4.85 -5.92 -13.17
N VAL A 163 -6.15 -5.69 -12.98
CA VAL A 163 -7.16 -5.96 -14.03
C VAL A 163 -6.86 -5.14 -15.28
N MET A 164 -6.54 -3.85 -15.13
CA MET A 164 -6.16 -2.96 -16.24
C MET A 164 -4.89 -3.45 -16.95
N ASP A 165 -3.90 -3.94 -16.21
CA ASP A 165 -2.68 -4.50 -16.78
C ASP A 165 -2.96 -5.78 -17.58
N VAL A 166 -3.79 -6.68 -17.06
CA VAL A 166 -4.24 -7.89 -17.77
C VAL A 166 -4.98 -7.52 -19.07
N LEU A 167 -5.81 -6.49 -19.04
CA LEU A 167 -6.52 -6.01 -20.23
C LEU A 167 -5.59 -5.33 -21.25
N SER A 168 -4.57 -4.61 -20.79
CA SER A 168 -3.60 -3.91 -21.66
C SER A 168 -2.63 -4.85 -22.38
N ARG A 169 -2.36 -6.02 -21.82
CA ARG A 169 -1.48 -7.04 -22.43
C ARG A 169 -2.15 -7.83 -23.54
N ARG A 170 -3.36 -7.48 -23.96
CA ARG A 170 -4.00 -8.15 -25.10
C ARG A 170 -3.21 -7.82 -26.38
N PRO A 171 -2.82 -8.83 -27.18
CA PRO A 171 -2.41 -8.57 -28.56
C PRO A 171 -3.61 -7.97 -29.28
N GLY A 172 -3.40 -6.81 -29.91
CA GLY A 172 -4.43 -6.02 -30.55
C GLY A 172 -5.29 -6.81 -31.54
N THR A 173 -6.58 -6.52 -31.53
CA THR A 173 -7.48 -6.71 -32.67
C THR A 173 -7.16 -5.69 -33.70
#